data_e16bedbd1e93451835ca213fa7709841
#
_entry.id   e16bedbd1e93451835ca213fa7709841
#
_cell.length_a   1.000
_cell.length_b   1.000
_cell.length_c   1.000
_cell.angle_alpha   90.00
_cell.angle_beta   90.00
_cell.angle_gamma   90.00
#
_symmetry.space_group_name_H-M   'P 1'
#
loop_
_entity.id
_entity.type
_entity.pdbx_description
1 polymer ?
#
loop_
_entity_poly.entity_id
_entity_poly.type
_entity_poly.pdbx_seq_one_letter_code
_entity_poly.pdbx_strand_id
1 'polypeptide(L)'
;MQKQTQRGPRPSSVARVDGIDYLDLGEHLGYALRRAQVAAFDAFHRATAGAGITPPRFTALVILQANPGISQSRLGEVLGTARSGAMLLADWLEGRGYAERRHRADDARAWGLYLTPKGERLLETLRRRVRASDRRFAARISLRQRRQLFALLERLSR
;
A
#
# COMPACT_ATOMS: atom_id res chain seq x y z
N MET A 1 -37.92 -2.68 3.18
CA MET A 1 -37.08 -1.46 3.32
C MET A 1 -36.02 -1.74 4.39
N GLN A 2 -34.83 -2.17 3.97
CA GLN A 2 -33.71 -2.40 4.90
C GLN A 2 -32.94 -1.08 5.07
N LYS A 3 -32.91 -0.56 6.29
CA LYS A 3 -32.07 0.59 6.68
C LYS A 3 -30.61 0.19 6.60
N GLN A 4 -29.89 0.66 5.57
CA GLN A 4 -28.44 0.69 5.56
C GLN A 4 -27.96 1.62 6.67
N THR A 5 -27.50 1.03 7.76
CA THR A 5 -26.81 1.75 8.82
C THR A 5 -25.50 2.27 8.24
N GLN A 6 -25.43 3.56 7.91
CA GLN A 6 -24.18 4.24 7.60
C GLN A 6 -23.28 4.14 8.85
N ARG A 7 -22.32 3.22 8.81
CA ARG A 7 -21.21 3.20 9.76
C ARG A 7 -20.41 4.47 9.53
N GLY A 8 -20.44 5.37 10.49
CA GLY A 8 -19.55 6.53 10.53
C GLY A 8 -18.07 6.12 10.36
N PRO A 9 -17.19 7.07 10.02
CA PRO A 9 -15.77 6.77 9.83
C PRO A 9 -15.22 6.11 11.10
N ARG A 10 -14.64 4.91 10.95
CA ARG A 10 -13.97 4.22 12.07
C ARG A 10 -12.86 5.13 12.59
N PRO A 11 -12.68 5.24 13.92
CA PRO A 11 -11.58 6.01 14.48
C PRO A 11 -10.26 5.49 13.89
N SER A 12 -9.51 6.38 13.29
CA SER A 12 -8.37 6.10 12.43
C SER A 12 -7.04 5.96 13.18
N SER A 13 -7.06 5.72 14.47
CA SER A 13 -5.82 5.47 15.22
C SER A 13 -6.02 4.30 16.18
N VAL A 14 -5.06 3.38 16.21
CA VAL A 14 -4.90 2.43 17.30
C VAL A 14 -4.23 3.20 18.46
N ALA A 15 -4.87 4.29 18.88
CA ALA A 15 -4.55 4.93 20.15
C ALA A 15 -4.89 3.93 21.26
N ARG A 16 -4.14 3.94 22.34
CA ARG A 16 -4.62 3.25 23.55
C ARG A 16 -5.96 3.86 23.91
N VAL A 17 -6.94 3.00 24.16
CA VAL A 17 -8.27 3.42 24.60
C VAL A 17 -8.18 3.66 26.10
N ASP A 18 -8.63 4.82 26.55
CA ASP A 18 -8.61 5.17 27.96
C ASP A 18 -9.46 4.18 28.79
N GLY A 19 -8.97 3.81 29.95
CA GLY A 19 -9.65 2.86 30.85
C GLY A 19 -9.48 1.38 30.47
N ILE A 20 -8.72 1.05 29.40
CA ILE A 20 -8.39 -0.33 29.04
C ILE A 20 -6.98 -0.67 29.52
N ASP A 21 -6.87 -1.72 30.31
CA ASP A 21 -5.58 -2.31 30.66
C ASP A 21 -5.08 -3.19 29.53
N TYR A 22 -3.86 -2.95 29.08
CA TYR A 22 -3.20 -3.68 27.99
C TYR A 22 -2.21 -4.72 28.48
N LEU A 23 -2.03 -4.87 29.81
CA LEU A 23 -1.03 -5.74 30.41
C LEU A 23 0.35 -5.57 29.72
N ASP A 24 0.99 -6.68 29.39
CA ASP A 24 2.30 -6.74 28.71
C ASP A 24 2.24 -6.46 27.22
N LEU A 25 1.05 -6.33 26.62
CA LEU A 25 0.87 -6.10 25.17
C LEU A 25 1.65 -4.86 24.67
N GLY A 26 1.83 -3.86 25.56
CA GLY A 26 2.60 -2.66 25.26
C GLY A 26 4.10 -2.88 25.03
N GLU A 27 4.64 -4.01 25.50
CA GLU A 27 6.06 -4.41 25.36
C GLU A 27 6.30 -5.28 24.12
N HIS A 28 5.23 -5.79 23.48
CA HIS A 28 5.33 -6.63 22.29
C HIS A 28 5.65 -5.81 21.03
N LEU A 29 6.80 -6.10 20.41
CA LEU A 29 7.25 -5.44 19.18
C LEU A 29 6.22 -5.57 18.04
N GLY A 30 5.62 -6.75 17.87
CA GLY A 30 4.58 -6.99 16.87
C GLY A 30 3.36 -6.06 17.05
N TYR A 31 2.96 -5.81 18.29
CA TYR A 31 1.87 -4.86 18.58
C TYR A 31 2.27 -3.41 18.26
N ALA A 32 3.50 -3.02 18.60
CA ALA A 32 4.03 -1.70 18.26
C ALA A 32 4.06 -1.48 16.74
N LEU A 33 4.56 -2.46 15.97
CA LEU A 33 4.56 -2.46 14.50
C LEU A 33 3.13 -2.37 13.94
N ARG A 34 2.19 -3.17 14.49
CA ARG A 34 0.79 -3.13 14.08
C ARG A 34 0.16 -1.75 14.27
N ARG A 35 0.41 -1.10 15.40
CA ARG A 35 -0.09 0.26 15.68
C ARG A 35 0.49 1.28 14.70
N ALA A 36 1.80 1.22 14.48
CA ALA A 36 2.47 2.10 13.52
C ALA A 36 1.94 1.90 12.09
N GLN A 37 1.74 0.65 11.67
CA GLN A 37 1.17 0.31 10.36
C GLN A 37 -0.25 0.89 10.19
N VAL A 38 -1.12 0.73 11.18
CA VAL A 38 -2.49 1.27 11.10
C VAL A 38 -2.45 2.79 10.95
N ALA A 39 -1.63 3.48 11.75
CA ALA A 39 -1.50 4.93 11.66
C ALA A 39 -0.94 5.39 10.30
N ALA A 40 0.03 4.66 9.74
CA ALA A 40 0.58 4.93 8.41
C ALA A 40 -0.48 4.70 7.32
N PHE A 41 -1.26 3.63 7.39
CA PHE A 41 -2.33 3.33 6.43
C PHE A 41 -3.45 4.37 6.49
N ASP A 42 -3.81 4.84 7.66
CA ASP A 42 -4.78 5.93 7.81
C ASP A 42 -4.29 7.23 7.16
N ALA A 43 -3.00 7.57 7.37
CA ALA A 43 -2.40 8.72 6.70
C ALA A 43 -2.39 8.55 5.18
N PHE A 44 -2.09 7.33 4.68
CA PHE A 44 -2.16 6.99 3.28
C PHE A 44 -3.59 7.11 2.72
N HIS A 45 -4.59 6.55 3.39
CA HIS A 45 -5.99 6.60 2.94
C HIS A 45 -6.50 8.03 2.86
N ARG A 46 -6.14 8.89 3.82
CA ARG A 46 -6.47 10.33 3.73
C ARG A 46 -5.80 10.99 2.51
N ALA A 47 -4.55 10.65 2.22
CA ALA A 47 -3.83 11.21 1.08
C ALA A 47 -4.37 10.75 -0.27
N THR A 48 -4.94 9.53 -0.34
CA THR A 48 -5.47 8.91 -1.56
C THR A 48 -6.99 8.95 -1.63
N ALA A 49 -7.63 9.72 -0.75
CA ALA A 49 -9.09 9.83 -0.72
C ALA A 49 -9.67 10.18 -2.09
N GLY A 50 -10.78 9.53 -2.44
CA GLY A 50 -11.46 9.69 -3.74
C GLY A 50 -10.84 8.89 -4.90
N ALA A 51 -9.62 8.35 -4.77
CA ALA A 51 -8.99 7.58 -5.84
C ALA A 51 -9.31 6.07 -5.80
N GLY A 52 -9.86 5.56 -4.71
CA GLY A 52 -10.12 4.12 -4.52
C GLY A 52 -8.85 3.27 -4.46
N ILE A 53 -7.71 3.89 -4.12
CA ILE A 53 -6.40 3.24 -4.09
C ILE A 53 -6.06 2.80 -2.66
N THR A 54 -5.75 1.52 -2.51
CA THR A 54 -5.20 0.92 -1.28
C THR A 54 -3.68 0.87 -1.33
N PRO A 55 -2.97 0.68 -0.18
CA PRO A 55 -1.51 0.53 -0.19
C PRO A 55 -1.01 -0.54 -1.18
N PRO A 56 -1.55 -1.77 -1.26
CA PRO A 56 -1.12 -2.75 -2.25
C PRO A 56 -1.34 -2.30 -3.70
N ARG A 57 -2.45 -1.60 -4.01
CA ARG A 57 -2.71 -1.04 -5.35
C ARG A 57 -1.70 0.03 -5.73
N PHE A 58 -1.36 0.90 -4.78
CA PHE A 58 -0.32 1.90 -5.00
C PHE A 58 1.05 1.25 -5.23
N THR A 59 1.41 0.26 -4.41
CA THR A 59 2.67 -0.48 -4.58
C THR A 59 2.72 -1.15 -5.95
N ALA A 60 1.63 -1.80 -6.40
CA ALA A 60 1.57 -2.40 -7.71
C ALA A 60 1.81 -1.38 -8.84
N LEU A 61 1.16 -0.22 -8.81
CA LEU A 61 1.38 0.84 -9.80
C LEU A 61 2.86 1.28 -9.84
N VAL A 62 3.50 1.43 -8.67
CA VAL A 62 4.93 1.78 -8.58
C VAL A 62 5.81 0.69 -9.20
N ILE A 63 5.53 -0.58 -8.88
CA ILE A 63 6.30 -1.73 -9.39
C ILE A 63 6.12 -1.90 -10.89
N LEU A 64 4.89 -1.73 -11.41
CA LEU A 64 4.63 -1.80 -12.85
C LEU A 64 5.38 -0.71 -13.62
N GLN A 65 5.46 0.51 -13.07
CA GLN A 65 6.22 1.58 -13.71
C GLN A 65 7.72 1.29 -13.76
N ALA A 66 8.25 0.72 -12.68
CA ALA A 66 9.68 0.40 -12.58
C ALA A 66 10.07 -0.86 -13.38
N ASN A 67 9.10 -1.75 -13.67
CA ASN A 67 9.32 -3.05 -14.30
C ASN A 67 8.25 -3.33 -15.37
N PRO A 68 8.25 -2.61 -16.50
CA PRO A 68 7.32 -2.86 -17.59
C PRO A 68 7.41 -4.32 -18.07
N GLY A 69 6.29 -5.00 -18.21
CA GLY A 69 6.25 -6.41 -18.59
C GLY A 69 6.48 -7.41 -17.44
N ILE A 70 6.47 -6.95 -16.19
CA ILE A 70 6.53 -7.87 -15.05
C ILE A 70 5.40 -8.90 -15.12
N SER A 71 5.71 -10.17 -14.84
CA SER A 71 4.69 -11.20 -14.75
C SER A 71 3.82 -11.02 -13.50
N GLN A 72 2.58 -11.48 -13.59
CA GLN A 72 1.65 -11.45 -12.45
C GLN A 72 2.20 -12.22 -11.22
N SER A 73 2.90 -13.32 -11.44
CA SER A 73 3.51 -14.10 -10.35
C SER A 73 4.59 -13.31 -9.63
N ARG A 74 5.48 -12.65 -10.37
CA ARG A 74 6.51 -11.79 -9.80
C ARG A 74 5.92 -10.58 -9.06
N LEU A 75 4.85 -10.01 -9.58
CA LEU A 75 4.14 -8.94 -8.86
C LEU A 75 3.58 -9.46 -7.52
N GLY A 76 3.04 -10.69 -7.50
CA GLY A 76 2.56 -11.33 -6.27
C GLY A 76 3.67 -11.55 -5.24
N GLU A 77 4.85 -12.02 -5.68
CA GLU A 77 6.03 -12.17 -4.82
C GLU A 77 6.43 -10.84 -4.16
N VAL A 78 6.53 -9.77 -4.95
CA VAL A 78 6.86 -8.42 -4.42
C VAL A 78 5.83 -7.92 -3.42
N LEU A 79 4.56 -8.23 -3.62
CA LEU A 79 3.46 -7.81 -2.75
C LEU A 79 3.29 -8.72 -1.52
N GLY A 80 4.03 -9.83 -1.44
CA GLY A 80 3.87 -10.81 -0.37
C GLY A 80 2.45 -11.41 -0.34
N THR A 81 1.82 -11.62 -1.51
CA THR A 81 0.46 -12.11 -1.62
C THR A 81 0.38 -13.42 -2.41
N ALA A 82 -0.64 -14.23 -2.12
CA ALA A 82 -0.92 -15.43 -2.90
C ALA A 82 -1.23 -15.09 -4.36
N ARG A 83 -1.06 -16.06 -5.26
CA ARG A 83 -1.30 -15.92 -6.71
C ARG A 83 -2.70 -15.37 -7.03
N SER A 84 -3.73 -15.82 -6.29
CA SER A 84 -5.10 -15.32 -6.43
C SER A 84 -5.23 -13.84 -6.08
N GLY A 85 -4.53 -13.37 -5.03
CA GLY A 85 -4.50 -11.96 -4.65
C GLY A 85 -3.84 -11.07 -5.71
N ALA A 86 -2.74 -11.55 -6.30
CA ALA A 86 -2.08 -10.86 -7.41
C ALA A 86 -2.97 -10.80 -8.66
N MET A 87 -3.74 -11.87 -8.93
CA MET A 87 -4.70 -11.91 -10.03
C MET A 87 -5.81 -10.87 -9.84
N LEU A 88 -6.48 -10.89 -8.70
CA LEU A 88 -7.55 -9.92 -8.38
C LEU A 88 -7.07 -8.49 -8.46
N LEU A 89 -5.83 -8.24 -8.05
CA LEU A 89 -5.22 -6.91 -8.13
C LEU A 89 -4.96 -6.48 -9.57
N ALA A 90 -4.41 -7.37 -10.39
CA ALA A 90 -4.18 -7.11 -11.82
C ALA A 90 -5.50 -6.86 -12.55
N ASP A 91 -6.51 -7.71 -12.33
CA ASP A 91 -7.86 -7.56 -12.92
C ASP A 91 -8.51 -6.23 -12.50
N TRP A 92 -8.32 -5.83 -11.25
CA TRP A 92 -8.83 -4.54 -10.78
C TRP A 92 -8.14 -3.36 -11.48
N LEU A 93 -6.81 -3.43 -11.68
CA LEU A 93 -6.06 -2.38 -12.39
C LEU A 93 -6.47 -2.29 -13.86
N GLU A 94 -6.65 -3.44 -14.53
CA GLU A 94 -7.13 -3.50 -15.91
C GLU A 94 -8.56 -2.97 -16.03
N GLY A 95 -9.47 -3.42 -15.18
CA GLY A 95 -10.88 -2.98 -15.20
C GLY A 95 -11.04 -1.47 -14.97
N ARG A 96 -10.04 -0.82 -14.38
CA ARG A 96 -9.97 0.65 -14.25
C ARG A 96 -9.20 1.32 -15.39
N GLY A 97 -8.60 0.55 -16.28
CA GLY A 97 -7.75 1.01 -17.36
C GLY A 97 -6.43 1.65 -16.88
N TYR A 98 -5.92 1.23 -15.72
CA TYR A 98 -4.65 1.71 -15.18
C TYR A 98 -3.47 0.83 -15.60
N ALA A 99 -3.72 -0.42 -15.89
CA ALA A 99 -2.77 -1.37 -16.43
C ALA A 99 -3.39 -2.16 -17.57
N GLU A 100 -2.57 -2.84 -18.33
CA GLU A 100 -2.98 -3.75 -19.39
C GLU A 100 -2.06 -4.95 -19.43
N ARG A 101 -2.58 -6.11 -19.88
CA ARG A 101 -1.79 -7.29 -20.20
C ARG A 101 -1.42 -7.24 -21.68
N ARG A 102 -0.14 -7.40 -21.97
CA ARG A 102 0.39 -7.53 -23.33
C ARG A 102 1.40 -8.66 -23.40
N HIS A 103 1.62 -9.21 -24.58
CA HIS A 103 2.76 -10.09 -24.79
C HIS A 103 4.08 -9.36 -24.48
N ARG A 104 5.02 -10.07 -23.89
CA ARG A 104 6.33 -9.50 -23.55
C ARG A 104 7.14 -9.31 -24.84
N ALA A 105 7.97 -8.28 -24.85
CA ALA A 105 8.82 -8.00 -26.02
C ALA A 105 9.93 -9.06 -26.21
N ASP A 106 10.36 -9.68 -25.11
CA ASP A 106 11.41 -10.72 -25.08
C ASP A 106 10.87 -12.15 -25.20
N ASP A 107 9.57 -12.36 -25.02
CA ASP A 107 8.89 -13.65 -25.17
C ASP A 107 7.41 -13.45 -25.53
N ALA A 108 7.11 -13.62 -26.81
CA ALA A 108 5.76 -13.46 -27.34
C ALA A 108 4.75 -14.51 -26.81
N ARG A 109 5.19 -15.56 -26.10
CA ARG A 109 4.32 -16.53 -25.43
C ARG A 109 3.96 -16.14 -24.00
N ALA A 110 4.73 -15.24 -23.41
CA ALA A 110 4.55 -14.79 -22.05
C ALA A 110 3.77 -13.48 -21.98
N TRP A 111 2.86 -13.41 -21.01
CA TRP A 111 2.12 -12.19 -20.70
C TRP A 111 2.81 -11.37 -19.64
N GLY A 112 2.89 -10.06 -19.85
CA GLY A 112 3.39 -9.08 -18.91
C GLY A 112 2.38 -7.98 -18.62
N LEU A 113 2.49 -7.38 -17.45
CA LEU A 113 1.68 -6.24 -17.01
C LEU A 113 2.41 -4.93 -17.32
N TYR A 114 1.68 -3.98 -17.85
CA TYR A 114 2.19 -2.65 -18.23
C TYR A 114 1.27 -1.57 -17.70
N LEU A 115 1.81 -0.42 -17.29
CA LEU A 115 0.97 0.75 -17.04
C LEU A 115 0.45 1.33 -18.36
N THR A 116 -0.79 1.79 -18.31
CA THR A 116 -1.34 2.65 -19.37
C THR A 116 -0.98 4.12 -19.12
N PRO A 117 -1.11 5.01 -20.11
CA PRO A 117 -0.96 6.45 -19.90
C PRO A 117 -1.90 7.01 -18.80
N LYS A 118 -3.08 6.40 -18.63
CA LYS A 118 -4.00 6.73 -17.53
C LYS A 118 -3.45 6.31 -16.18
N GLY A 119 -2.85 5.12 -16.10
CA GLY A 119 -2.19 4.62 -14.88
C GLY A 119 -0.98 5.48 -14.49
N GLU A 120 -0.17 5.90 -15.44
CA GLU A 120 0.98 6.77 -15.21
C GLU A 120 0.57 8.14 -14.64
N ARG A 121 -0.42 8.80 -15.24
CA ARG A 121 -0.95 10.08 -14.71
C ARG A 121 -1.52 9.96 -13.31
N LEU A 122 -2.25 8.86 -13.04
CA LEU A 122 -2.75 8.57 -11.70
C LEU A 122 -1.58 8.41 -10.73
N LEU A 123 -0.59 7.59 -11.07
CA LEU A 123 0.55 7.30 -10.21
C LEU A 123 1.36 8.56 -9.89
N GLU A 124 1.59 9.44 -10.86
CA GLU A 124 2.28 10.71 -10.63
C GLU A 124 1.54 11.57 -9.60
N THR A 125 0.22 11.68 -9.74
CA THR A 125 -0.61 12.42 -8.77
C THR A 125 -0.55 11.80 -7.38
N LEU A 126 -0.67 10.48 -7.29
CA LEU A 126 -0.63 9.75 -6.02
C LEU A 126 0.75 9.88 -5.35
N ARG A 127 1.84 9.78 -6.11
CA ARG A 127 3.20 9.94 -5.56
C ARG A 127 3.39 11.27 -4.86
N ARG A 128 2.93 12.36 -5.44
CA ARG A 128 3.00 13.69 -4.79
C ARG A 128 2.25 13.71 -3.47
N ARG A 129 1.00 13.22 -3.47
CA ARG A 129 0.14 13.18 -2.28
C ARG A 129 0.70 12.27 -1.19
N VAL A 130 1.11 11.06 -1.55
CA VAL A 130 1.68 10.09 -0.62
C VAL A 130 2.99 10.60 -0.02
N ARG A 131 3.90 11.16 -0.82
CA ARG A 131 5.15 11.76 -0.32
C ARG A 131 4.90 12.91 0.67
N ALA A 132 3.89 13.75 0.41
CA ALA A 132 3.53 14.83 1.32
C ALA A 132 2.93 14.29 2.63
N SER A 133 2.12 13.22 2.54
CA SER A 133 1.55 12.54 3.70
C SER A 133 2.62 11.84 4.53
N ASP A 134 3.54 11.12 3.89
CA ASP A 134 4.64 10.43 4.54
C ASP A 134 5.57 11.40 5.31
N ARG A 135 5.89 12.55 4.70
CA ARG A 135 6.66 13.60 5.40
C ARG A 135 5.94 14.09 6.66
N ARG A 136 4.63 14.32 6.60
CA ARG A 136 3.83 14.74 7.76
C ARG A 136 3.74 13.64 8.82
N PHE A 137 3.54 12.40 8.40
CA PHE A 137 3.50 11.25 9.29
C PHE A 137 4.83 11.08 10.05
N ALA A 138 5.95 11.22 9.34
CA ALA A 138 7.29 11.09 9.89
C ALA A 138 7.80 12.35 10.62
N ALA A 139 7.04 13.45 10.65
CA ALA A 139 7.50 14.72 11.24
C ALA A 139 7.75 14.68 12.77
N ARG A 140 7.25 13.63 13.43
CA ARG A 140 7.44 13.42 14.89
C ARG A 140 8.80 12.81 15.24
N ILE A 141 9.58 12.40 14.25
CA ILE A 141 10.91 11.82 14.41
C ILE A 141 11.93 12.57 13.57
N SER A 142 13.16 12.71 14.09
CA SER A 142 14.26 13.35 13.37
C SER A 142 14.70 12.52 12.15
N LEU A 143 15.42 13.16 11.21
CA LEU A 143 15.99 12.46 10.05
C LEU A 143 16.94 11.32 10.44
N ARG A 144 17.67 11.47 11.56
CA ARG A 144 18.53 10.41 12.10
C ARG A 144 17.70 9.22 12.58
N GLN A 145 16.67 9.49 13.38
CA GLN A 145 15.76 8.44 13.88
C GLN A 145 15.02 7.74 12.73
N ARG A 146 14.59 8.49 11.71
CA ARG A 146 13.95 7.91 10.52
C ARG A 146 14.90 6.93 9.80
N ARG A 147 16.16 7.31 9.60
CA ARG A 147 17.16 6.41 8.98
C ARG A 147 17.41 5.16 9.82
N GLN A 148 17.52 5.31 11.14
CA GLN A 148 17.67 4.17 12.06
C GLN A 148 16.43 3.24 11.99
N LEU A 149 15.23 3.79 11.99
CA LEU A 149 14.00 3.02 11.88
C LEU A 149 13.95 2.20 10.59
N PHE A 150 14.28 2.80 9.43
CA PHE A 150 14.35 2.06 8.17
C PHE A 150 15.35 0.89 8.25
N ALA A 151 16.56 1.11 8.77
CA ALA A 151 17.56 0.06 8.91
C ALA A 151 17.09 -1.08 9.83
N LEU A 152 16.39 -0.76 10.92
CA LEU A 152 15.84 -1.76 11.84
C LEU A 152 14.70 -2.56 11.22
N LEU A 153 13.77 -1.89 10.53
CA LEU A 153 12.66 -2.55 9.83
C LEU A 153 13.16 -3.47 8.72
N GLU A 154 14.17 -3.05 7.95
CA GLU A 154 14.80 -3.87 6.92
C GLU A 154 15.44 -5.15 7.50
N ARG A 155 16.06 -5.06 8.67
CA ARG A 155 16.62 -6.22 9.37
C ARG A 155 15.56 -7.19 9.90
N LEU A 156 14.39 -6.68 10.27
CA LEU A 156 13.27 -7.49 10.76
C LEU A 156 12.47 -8.15 9.61
N SER A 157 12.61 -7.65 8.37
CA SER A 157 11.90 -8.16 7.20
C SER A 157 12.64 -9.28 6.46
N ARG A 158 13.84 -9.60 6.90
CA ARG A 158 14.69 -10.70 6.38
C ARG A 158 14.46 -11.96 7.20
#